data_d10023a635e7a4aac77d1c9d5553b0fa
#
_entry.id   d10023a635e7a4aac77d1c9d5553b0fa
#
_cell.length_a   1.000
_cell.length_b   1.000
_cell.length_c   1.000
_cell.angle_alpha   90.00
_cell.angle_beta   90.00
_cell.angle_gamma   90.00
#
_symmetry.space_group_name_H-M   'P 1'
#
loop_
_entity.id
_entity.type
_entity.pdbx_description
1 polymer ?
#
loop_
_entity_poly.entity_id
_entity_poly.type
_entity_poly.pdbx_seq_one_letter_code
_entity_poly.pdbx_strand_id
1 'polypeptide(L)'
;MMFSPSQLKGDNNKTFTKSLFFELCYMDPSRALFTLKEQDIEVRGQTFLSLQKLYISLVPNDPTEYEFAMTIFGSWDVWQDLNKSPLLKPSIARWRKEAEVKVKSEAIKAIAEEMRSGGRSSFGAAKLLLGRGWLDEEAASQAKRKLIEKEEEEMDKQALSMLNEDAQRLGIKVN
;
A
#
# COMPACT_ATOMS: atom_id res chain seq x y z
N MET A 1 -8.43 0.15 20.40
CA MET A 1 -7.16 -0.31 20.97
C MET A 1 -7.34 -1.74 21.47
N MET A 2 -6.65 -2.68 20.88
CA MET A 2 -6.81 -4.11 21.18
C MET A 2 -5.84 -4.58 22.28
N PHE A 3 -4.66 -3.97 22.37
CA PHE A 3 -3.61 -4.34 23.31
C PHE A 3 -3.11 -3.13 24.14
N SER A 4 -2.58 -3.39 25.34
CA SER A 4 -2.00 -2.34 26.17
C SER A 4 -0.54 -2.05 25.77
N PRO A 5 -0.03 -0.84 25.97
CA PRO A 5 1.36 -0.50 25.66
C PRO A 5 2.40 -1.42 26.32
N SER A 6 2.15 -1.88 27.54
CA SER A 6 3.03 -2.81 28.27
C SER A 6 3.15 -4.18 27.63
N GLN A 7 2.16 -4.60 26.85
CA GLN A 7 2.22 -5.85 26.08
C GLN A 7 3.07 -5.72 24.82
N LEU A 8 3.21 -4.50 24.30
CA LEU A 8 3.83 -4.21 23.00
C LEU A 8 5.26 -3.66 23.13
N LYS A 9 5.54 -2.95 24.22
CA LYS A 9 6.83 -2.26 24.44
C LYS A 9 7.44 -2.64 25.79
N GLY A 10 8.76 -2.59 25.87
CA GLY A 10 9.51 -2.75 27.13
C GLY A 10 9.68 -1.42 27.87
N ASP A 11 10.31 -1.49 29.06
CA ASP A 11 10.59 -0.32 29.92
C ASP A 11 11.46 0.74 29.23
N ASN A 12 12.25 0.33 28.23
CA ASN A 12 13.05 1.22 27.39
C ASN A 12 12.28 1.82 26.21
N ASN A 13 10.95 1.71 26.21
CA ASN A 13 10.03 2.15 25.17
C ASN A 13 10.27 1.51 23.76
N LYS A 14 11.03 0.41 23.68
CA LYS A 14 11.27 -0.32 22.44
C LYS A 14 10.21 -1.38 22.22
N THR A 15 9.74 -1.47 20.98
CA THR A 15 8.74 -2.48 20.57
C THR A 15 9.34 -3.89 20.59
N PHE A 16 8.60 -4.84 21.15
CA PHE A 16 8.97 -6.27 21.24
C PHE A 16 8.80 -7.00 19.90
N THR A 17 9.39 -6.50 18.82
CA THR A 17 9.12 -6.98 17.45
C THR A 17 9.14 -8.51 17.30
N LYS A 18 10.17 -9.19 17.82
CA LYS A 18 10.27 -10.65 17.70
C LYS A 18 9.29 -11.37 18.61
N SER A 19 9.20 -10.94 19.88
CA SER A 19 8.40 -11.63 20.89
C SER A 19 6.90 -11.47 20.67
N LEU A 20 6.46 -10.51 19.86
CA LEU A 20 5.04 -10.33 19.52
C LEU A 20 4.50 -11.38 18.56
N PHE A 21 5.36 -12.12 17.86
CA PHE A 21 4.95 -13.10 16.84
C PHE A 21 5.35 -14.51 17.24
N PHE A 22 4.39 -15.43 17.20
CA PHE A 22 4.59 -16.83 17.54
C PHE A 22 5.74 -17.46 16.76
N GLU A 23 5.85 -17.22 15.47
CA GLU A 23 6.88 -17.79 14.60
C GLU A 23 8.28 -17.21 14.82
N LEU A 24 8.37 -16.02 15.44
CA LEU A 24 9.64 -15.32 15.67
C LEU A 24 10.13 -15.46 17.11
N CYS A 25 9.31 -16.05 17.97
CA CYS A 25 9.61 -16.23 19.39
C CYS A 25 10.39 -17.54 19.59
N TYR A 26 11.70 -17.44 19.86
CA TYR A 26 12.60 -18.60 19.91
C TYR A 26 12.44 -19.51 21.13
N MET A 27 12.05 -18.97 22.30
CA MET A 27 12.11 -19.73 23.55
C MET A 27 10.81 -19.75 24.34
N ASP A 28 10.08 -18.66 24.41
CA ASP A 28 8.86 -18.56 25.18
C ASP A 28 7.78 -17.78 24.43
N PRO A 29 6.77 -18.47 23.86
CA PRO A 29 5.68 -17.83 23.16
C PRO A 29 4.66 -17.15 24.09
N SER A 30 4.86 -17.12 25.41
CA SER A 30 3.90 -16.56 26.38
C SER A 30 3.58 -15.08 26.13
N ARG A 31 4.51 -14.34 25.52
CA ARG A 31 4.34 -12.92 25.13
C ARG A 31 3.83 -12.72 23.71
N ALA A 32 3.78 -13.78 22.91
CA ALA A 32 3.31 -13.65 21.54
C ALA A 32 1.81 -13.37 21.52
N LEU A 33 1.41 -12.40 20.73
CA LEU A 33 0.02 -11.96 20.55
C LEU A 33 -0.46 -12.28 19.15
N PHE A 34 0.46 -12.34 18.19
CA PHE A 34 0.17 -12.49 16.77
C PHE A 34 0.81 -13.71 16.16
N THR A 35 0.25 -14.13 15.03
CA THR A 35 0.87 -15.06 14.09
C THR A 35 1.06 -14.38 12.73
N LEU A 36 2.07 -14.83 11.96
CA LEU A 36 2.29 -14.42 10.57
C LEU A 36 1.46 -15.24 9.57
N LYS A 37 0.70 -16.24 10.06
CA LYS A 37 -0.19 -17.06 9.23
C LYS A 37 -1.44 -16.28 8.83
N GLU A 38 -2.12 -16.77 7.80
CA GLU A 38 -3.34 -16.15 7.26
C GLU A 38 -4.54 -16.26 8.22
N GLN A 39 -4.54 -17.25 9.10
CA GLN A 39 -5.60 -17.52 10.08
C GLN A 39 -5.06 -17.45 11.50
N ASP A 40 -5.97 -17.13 12.44
CA ASP A 40 -5.69 -17.23 13.85
C ASP A 40 -5.30 -18.68 14.18
N ILE A 41 -4.34 -18.87 15.08
CA ILE A 41 -3.90 -20.19 15.50
C ILE A 41 -4.10 -20.36 17.00
N GLU A 42 -4.42 -21.57 17.41
CA GLU A 42 -4.50 -21.94 18.82
C GLU A 42 -3.44 -22.98 19.12
N VAL A 43 -2.60 -22.71 20.13
CA VAL A 43 -1.57 -23.62 20.59
C VAL A 43 -1.60 -23.67 22.10
N ARG A 44 -1.80 -24.86 22.66
CA ARG A 44 -1.85 -25.12 24.12
C ARG A 44 -2.86 -24.22 24.85
N GLY A 45 -4.03 -23.96 24.24
CA GLY A 45 -5.08 -23.13 24.83
C GLY A 45 -4.85 -21.63 24.75
N GLN A 46 -3.79 -21.18 24.10
CA GLN A 46 -3.54 -19.77 23.82
C GLN A 46 -3.81 -19.48 22.33
N THR A 47 -4.60 -18.43 22.06
CA THR A 47 -4.91 -17.97 20.70
C THR A 47 -3.96 -16.86 20.28
N PHE A 48 -3.36 -17.01 19.11
CA PHE A 48 -2.51 -16.00 18.46
C PHE A 48 -3.27 -15.46 17.25
N LEU A 49 -3.51 -14.14 17.24
CA LEU A 49 -4.29 -13.48 16.21
C LEU A 49 -3.49 -13.33 14.91
N SER A 50 -4.10 -13.63 13.78
CA SER A 50 -3.49 -13.37 12.48
C SER A 50 -3.39 -11.86 12.22
N LEU A 51 -2.17 -11.33 12.23
CA LEU A 51 -1.97 -9.91 11.91
C LEU A 51 -2.30 -9.63 10.44
N GLN A 52 -2.06 -10.59 9.53
CA GLN A 52 -2.48 -10.50 8.12
C GLN A 52 -4.00 -10.33 8.01
N LYS A 53 -4.78 -11.20 8.65
CA LYS A 53 -6.25 -11.14 8.64
C LYS A 53 -6.76 -9.80 9.14
N LEU A 54 -6.21 -9.30 10.26
CA LEU A 54 -6.57 -7.98 10.81
C LEU A 54 -6.21 -6.86 9.84
N TYR A 55 -5.02 -6.92 9.23
CA TYR A 55 -4.56 -5.95 8.24
C TYR A 55 -5.49 -5.89 7.02
N ILE A 56 -5.77 -7.04 6.40
CA ILE A 56 -6.63 -7.14 5.21
C ILE A 56 -8.09 -6.76 5.52
N SER A 57 -8.54 -6.83 6.77
CA SER A 57 -9.89 -6.41 7.15
C SER A 57 -10.03 -4.90 7.33
N LEU A 58 -9.00 -4.21 7.82
CA LEU A 58 -9.06 -2.80 8.19
C LEU A 58 -8.48 -1.86 7.11
N VAL A 59 -7.32 -2.18 6.58
CA VAL A 59 -6.56 -1.29 5.67
C VAL A 59 -7.25 -0.99 4.34
N PRO A 60 -8.11 -1.83 3.74
CA PRO A 60 -8.88 -1.44 2.56
C PRO A 60 -9.69 -0.15 2.73
N ASN A 61 -10.12 0.16 3.96
CA ASN A 61 -10.86 1.39 4.28
C ASN A 61 -9.96 2.54 4.74
N ASP A 62 -8.70 2.25 5.07
CA ASP A 62 -7.69 3.22 5.51
C ASP A 62 -6.33 2.94 4.84
N PRO A 63 -6.11 3.41 3.61
CA PRO A 63 -4.84 3.18 2.90
C PRO A 63 -3.64 3.86 3.56
N THR A 64 -3.85 4.73 4.56
CA THR A 64 -2.77 5.35 5.35
C THR A 64 -2.21 4.41 6.43
N GLU A 65 -2.92 3.32 6.76
CA GLU A 65 -2.59 2.38 7.84
C GLU A 65 -2.70 2.99 9.25
N TYR A 66 -3.17 4.24 9.36
CA TYR A 66 -3.22 4.95 10.64
C TYR A 66 -4.31 4.36 11.57
N GLU A 67 -5.52 4.16 11.06
CA GLU A 67 -6.61 3.56 11.83
C GLU A 67 -6.29 2.12 12.24
N PHE A 68 -5.64 1.36 11.35
CA PHE A 68 -5.14 0.04 11.66
C PHE A 68 -4.15 0.09 12.84
N ALA A 69 -3.15 0.97 12.78
CA ALA A 69 -2.15 1.13 13.82
C ALA A 69 -2.79 1.51 15.17
N MET A 70 -3.71 2.47 15.16
CA MET A 70 -4.38 2.94 16.37
C MET A 70 -5.36 1.93 16.94
N THR A 71 -6.08 1.20 16.08
CA THR A 71 -7.05 0.17 16.52
C THR A 71 -6.34 -1.04 17.12
N ILE A 72 -5.29 -1.54 16.49
CA ILE A 72 -4.62 -2.77 16.92
C ILE A 72 -3.60 -2.47 18.02
N PHE A 73 -2.72 -1.51 17.82
CA PHE A 73 -1.58 -1.25 18.70
C PHE A 73 -1.78 -0.05 19.64
N GLY A 74 -2.76 0.81 19.37
CA GLY A 74 -2.93 2.08 20.08
C GLY A 74 -1.76 3.05 19.92
N SER A 75 -0.88 2.81 18.95
CA SER A 75 0.34 3.59 18.74
C SER A 75 0.84 3.45 17.31
N TRP A 76 1.02 4.61 16.67
CA TRP A 76 1.64 4.68 15.35
C TRP A 76 3.10 4.23 15.36
N ASP A 77 3.84 4.56 16.43
CA ASP A 77 5.27 4.21 16.55
C ASP A 77 5.50 2.70 16.55
N VAL A 78 4.63 1.93 17.23
CA VAL A 78 4.71 0.45 17.21
C VAL A 78 4.59 -0.07 15.79
N TRP A 79 3.62 0.43 15.03
CA TRP A 79 3.45 0.03 13.65
C TRP A 79 4.66 0.41 12.77
N GLN A 80 5.22 1.61 12.98
CA GLN A 80 6.43 2.04 12.28
C GLN A 80 7.65 1.15 12.61
N ASP A 81 7.82 0.75 13.86
CA ASP A 81 8.87 -0.16 14.27
C ASP A 81 8.73 -1.54 13.62
N LEU A 82 7.50 -2.06 13.54
CA LEU A 82 7.19 -3.31 12.85
C LEU A 82 7.50 -3.21 11.35
N ASN A 83 7.12 -2.11 10.69
CA ASN A 83 7.41 -1.83 9.28
C ASN A 83 8.91 -1.76 8.97
N LYS A 84 9.72 -1.24 9.89
CA LYS A 84 11.18 -1.15 9.73
C LYS A 84 11.87 -2.50 9.95
N SER A 85 11.20 -3.46 10.58
CA SER A 85 11.78 -4.77 10.88
C SER A 85 12.07 -5.57 9.62
N PRO A 86 13.33 -5.99 9.36
CA PRO A 86 13.67 -6.83 8.21
C PRO A 86 12.91 -8.16 8.19
N LEU A 87 12.53 -8.68 9.37
CA LEU A 87 11.81 -9.94 9.52
C LEU A 87 10.36 -9.86 9.04
N LEU A 88 9.72 -8.70 9.20
CA LEU A 88 8.31 -8.48 8.89
C LEU A 88 8.10 -7.83 7.53
N LYS A 89 9.09 -7.09 7.05
CA LYS A 89 9.00 -6.34 5.78
C LYS A 89 8.48 -7.15 4.59
N PRO A 90 8.92 -8.42 4.35
CA PRO A 90 8.38 -9.22 3.25
C PRO A 90 6.90 -9.57 3.44
N SER A 91 6.48 -9.89 4.67
CA SER A 91 5.08 -10.22 4.98
C SER A 91 4.19 -8.99 4.81
N ILE A 92 4.60 -7.84 5.35
CA ILE A 92 3.86 -6.58 5.24
C ILE A 92 3.73 -6.15 3.77
N ALA A 93 4.77 -6.29 2.95
CA ALA A 93 4.72 -5.99 1.52
C ALA A 93 3.68 -6.89 0.79
N ARG A 94 3.61 -8.18 1.14
CA ARG A 94 2.60 -9.09 0.61
C ARG A 94 1.20 -8.69 1.03
N TRP A 95 0.99 -8.32 2.30
CA TRP A 95 -0.31 -7.89 2.82
C TRP A 95 -0.80 -6.61 2.16
N ARG A 96 0.09 -5.65 1.91
CA ARG A 96 -0.22 -4.42 1.16
C ARG A 96 -0.72 -4.74 -0.24
N LYS A 97 -0.01 -5.63 -0.94
CA LYS A 97 -0.44 -6.07 -2.29
C LYS A 97 -1.80 -6.77 -2.26
N GLU A 98 -2.05 -7.62 -1.27
CA GLU A 98 -3.33 -8.31 -1.11
C GLU A 98 -4.47 -7.32 -0.79
N ALA A 99 -4.25 -6.35 0.11
CA ALA A 99 -5.21 -5.29 0.42
C ALA A 99 -5.54 -4.46 -0.83
N GLU A 100 -4.54 -4.10 -1.64
CA GLU A 100 -4.74 -3.39 -2.91
C GLU A 100 -5.61 -4.19 -3.88
N VAL A 101 -5.34 -5.49 -4.04
CA VAL A 101 -6.16 -6.38 -4.90
C VAL A 101 -7.60 -6.46 -4.39
N LYS A 102 -7.79 -6.51 -3.06
CA LYS A 102 -9.12 -6.51 -2.45
C LYS A 102 -9.89 -5.23 -2.77
N VAL A 103 -9.27 -4.06 -2.59
CA VAL A 103 -9.87 -2.76 -2.94
C VAL A 103 -10.25 -2.71 -4.42
N LYS A 104 -9.35 -3.13 -5.31
CA LYS A 104 -9.63 -3.21 -6.76
C LYS A 104 -10.82 -4.14 -7.04
N SER A 105 -10.89 -5.30 -6.39
CA SER A 105 -12.01 -6.24 -6.55
C SER A 105 -13.34 -5.64 -6.10
N GLU A 106 -13.36 -4.94 -4.96
CA GLU A 106 -14.57 -4.28 -4.44
C GLU A 106 -15.02 -3.13 -5.36
N ALA A 107 -14.07 -2.33 -5.86
CA ALA A 107 -14.36 -1.27 -6.82
C ALA A 107 -14.97 -1.82 -8.12
N ILE A 108 -14.41 -2.91 -8.66
CA ILE A 108 -14.94 -3.57 -9.86
C ILE A 108 -16.36 -4.09 -9.63
N LYS A 109 -16.63 -4.68 -8.45
CA LYS A 109 -17.98 -5.13 -8.09
C LYS A 109 -18.97 -3.96 -8.05
N ALA A 110 -18.61 -2.85 -7.40
CA ALA A 110 -19.43 -1.66 -7.33
C ALA A 110 -19.74 -1.08 -8.72
N ILE A 111 -18.75 -1.03 -9.62
CA ILE A 111 -18.93 -0.59 -11.00
C ILE A 111 -19.86 -1.56 -11.77
N ALA A 112 -19.73 -2.86 -11.54
CA ALA A 112 -20.60 -3.87 -12.16
C ALA A 112 -22.05 -3.78 -11.68
N GLU A 113 -22.25 -3.46 -10.42
CA GLU A 113 -23.58 -3.20 -9.85
C GLU A 113 -24.20 -1.93 -10.44
N GLU A 114 -23.45 -0.85 -10.55
CA GLU A 114 -23.89 0.38 -11.20
C GLU A 114 -24.28 0.16 -12.68
N MET A 115 -23.50 -0.64 -13.39
CA MET A 115 -23.84 -1.02 -14.77
C MET A 115 -25.19 -1.73 -14.86
N ARG A 116 -25.51 -2.62 -13.90
CA ARG A 116 -26.78 -3.37 -13.88
C ARG A 116 -27.97 -2.54 -13.43
N SER A 117 -27.74 -1.48 -12.66
CA SER A 117 -28.81 -0.61 -12.15
C SER A 117 -29.59 0.13 -13.23
N GLY A 118 -29.04 0.25 -14.44
CA GLY A 118 -29.67 0.94 -15.58
C GLY A 118 -29.76 2.45 -15.40
N GLY A 119 -29.06 3.03 -14.43
CA GLY A 119 -29.03 4.47 -14.15
C GLY A 119 -28.26 5.27 -15.22
N ARG A 120 -28.21 6.60 -15.03
CA ARG A 120 -27.50 7.52 -15.95
C ARG A 120 -26.02 7.19 -16.14
N SER A 121 -25.36 6.63 -15.11
CA SER A 121 -23.96 6.26 -15.10
C SER A 121 -23.68 4.87 -15.63
N SER A 122 -24.71 4.04 -15.89
CA SER A 122 -24.54 2.65 -16.31
C SER A 122 -23.76 2.47 -17.61
N PHE A 123 -23.92 3.38 -18.58
CA PHE A 123 -23.14 3.37 -19.82
C PHE A 123 -21.65 3.65 -19.57
N GLY A 124 -21.34 4.62 -18.70
CA GLY A 124 -19.97 4.92 -18.28
C GLY A 124 -19.32 3.74 -17.55
N ALA A 125 -20.06 3.11 -16.64
CA ALA A 125 -19.63 1.93 -15.90
C ALA A 125 -19.36 0.74 -16.85
N ALA A 126 -20.26 0.50 -17.82
CA ALA A 126 -20.06 -0.54 -18.84
C ALA A 126 -18.81 -0.28 -19.69
N LYS A 127 -18.58 0.96 -20.13
CA LYS A 127 -17.37 1.34 -20.88
C LYS A 127 -16.10 1.12 -20.09
N LEU A 128 -16.11 1.46 -18.78
CA LEU A 128 -14.96 1.24 -17.89
C LEU A 128 -14.66 -0.25 -17.72
N LEU A 129 -15.69 -1.09 -17.54
CA LEU A 129 -15.54 -2.54 -17.43
C LEU A 129 -15.00 -3.17 -18.73
N LEU A 130 -15.53 -2.75 -19.88
CA LEU A 130 -15.06 -3.23 -21.18
C LEU A 130 -13.61 -2.84 -21.48
N GLY A 131 -13.20 -1.65 -21.05
CA GLY A 131 -11.83 -1.14 -21.22
C GLY A 131 -10.79 -1.91 -20.43
N ARG A 132 -11.19 -2.75 -19.45
CA ARG A 132 -10.31 -3.57 -18.60
C ARG A 132 -9.08 -2.86 -18.07
N GLY A 133 -9.16 -1.52 -17.86
CA GLY A 133 -8.04 -0.69 -17.46
C GLY A 133 -7.34 -1.11 -16.14
N TRP A 134 -7.99 -1.98 -15.35
CA TRP A 134 -7.39 -2.56 -14.14
C TRP A 134 -6.48 -3.77 -14.40
N LEU A 135 -6.50 -4.35 -15.63
CA LEU A 135 -5.63 -5.46 -16.02
C LEU A 135 -4.31 -4.97 -16.62
N ASP A 136 -4.27 -3.73 -17.07
CA ASP A 136 -3.13 -3.17 -17.79
C ASP A 136 -2.18 -2.40 -16.85
N GLU A 137 -1.50 -3.09 -15.93
CA GLU A 137 -0.31 -2.52 -15.29
C GLU A 137 0.75 -2.12 -16.34
N GLU A 138 0.84 -2.88 -17.44
CA GLU A 138 1.70 -2.55 -18.59
C GLU A 138 1.20 -1.32 -19.37
N ALA A 139 -0.10 -1.19 -19.62
CA ALA A 139 -0.65 -0.02 -20.31
C ALA A 139 -0.56 1.24 -19.45
N ALA A 140 -0.81 1.16 -18.13
CA ALA A 140 -0.62 2.27 -17.21
C ALA A 140 0.86 2.69 -17.12
N SER A 141 1.78 1.74 -17.11
CA SER A 141 3.23 2.02 -17.12
C SER A 141 3.69 2.60 -18.45
N GLN A 142 3.18 2.12 -19.58
CA GLN A 142 3.45 2.67 -20.91
C GLN A 142 2.85 4.06 -21.10
N ALA A 143 1.63 4.32 -20.61
CA ALA A 143 1.02 5.64 -20.63
C ALA A 143 1.83 6.65 -19.79
N LYS A 144 2.31 6.23 -18.61
CA LYS A 144 3.16 7.05 -17.76
C LYS A 144 4.54 7.34 -18.40
N ARG A 145 5.14 6.34 -19.05
CA ARG A 145 6.40 6.53 -19.81
C ARG A 145 6.23 7.50 -20.98
N LYS A 146 5.15 7.37 -21.76
CA LYS A 146 4.83 8.29 -22.87
C LYS A 146 4.52 9.71 -22.38
N LEU A 147 3.99 9.88 -21.18
CA LEU A 147 3.76 11.21 -20.60
C LEU A 147 5.09 11.86 -20.21
N ILE A 148 5.96 11.11 -19.54
CA ILE A 148 7.30 11.58 -19.15
C ILE A 148 8.13 11.93 -20.40
N GLU A 149 8.11 11.09 -21.44
CA GLU A 149 8.82 11.29 -22.69
C GLU A 149 8.35 12.56 -23.42
N LYS A 150 7.03 12.83 -23.39
CA LYS A 150 6.48 14.09 -23.92
C LYS A 150 6.89 15.32 -23.10
N GLU A 151 6.88 15.22 -21.78
CA GLU A 151 7.32 16.32 -20.92
C GLU A 151 8.83 16.62 -21.11
N GLU A 152 9.66 15.60 -21.29
CA GLU A 152 11.08 15.73 -21.62
C GLU A 152 11.28 16.37 -23.00
N GLU A 153 10.53 15.94 -24.04
CA GLU A 153 10.57 16.55 -25.36
C GLU A 153 10.14 18.03 -25.36
N GLU A 154 9.12 18.37 -24.56
CA GLU A 154 8.67 19.76 -24.43
C GLU A 154 9.71 20.63 -23.69
N MET A 155 10.33 20.09 -22.65
CA MET A 155 11.41 20.79 -21.94
C MET A 155 12.62 21.00 -22.84
N ASP A 156 13.03 20.01 -23.63
CA ASP A 156 14.12 20.12 -24.58
C ASP A 156 13.84 21.18 -25.67
N LYS A 157 12.61 21.21 -26.18
CA LYS A 157 12.18 22.25 -27.13
C LYS A 157 12.21 23.66 -26.54
N GLN A 158 11.79 23.80 -25.28
CA GLN A 158 11.85 25.09 -24.57
C GLN A 158 13.32 25.51 -24.31
N ALA A 159 14.18 24.57 -23.91
CA ALA A 159 15.59 24.83 -23.67
C ALA A 159 16.30 25.25 -24.98
N LEU A 160 15.98 24.59 -26.11
CA LEU A 160 16.50 24.93 -27.42
C LEU A 160 16.03 26.32 -27.91
N SER A 161 14.76 26.67 -27.64
CA SER A 161 14.21 28.00 -27.94
C SER A 161 14.93 29.10 -27.16
N MET A 162 15.11 28.88 -25.83
CA MET A 162 15.87 29.83 -25.00
C MET A 162 17.32 29.98 -25.43
N LEU A 163 18.00 28.88 -25.78
CA LEU A 163 19.36 28.91 -26.31
C LEU A 163 19.47 29.66 -27.64
N ASN A 164 18.51 29.50 -28.54
CA ASN A 164 18.46 30.22 -29.81
C ASN A 164 18.20 31.72 -29.62
N GLU A 165 17.33 32.11 -28.68
CA GLU A 165 17.10 33.51 -28.33
C GLU A 165 18.35 34.18 -27.74
N ASP A 166 19.05 33.48 -26.85
CA ASP A 166 20.31 33.99 -26.26
C ASP A 166 21.45 34.06 -27.30
N ALA A 167 21.55 33.07 -28.21
CA ALA A 167 22.50 33.11 -29.31
C ALA A 167 22.26 34.29 -30.25
N GLN A 168 20.98 34.58 -30.56
CA GLN A 168 20.63 35.77 -31.37
C GLN A 168 20.98 37.09 -30.66
N ARG A 169 20.76 37.19 -29.34
CA ARG A 169 21.16 38.36 -28.53
C ARG A 169 22.67 38.60 -28.54
N LEU A 170 23.44 37.51 -28.56
CA LEU A 170 24.91 37.53 -28.55
C LEU A 170 25.54 37.64 -29.95
N GLY A 171 24.70 37.68 -31.02
CA GLY A 171 25.18 37.77 -32.41
C GLY A 171 25.86 36.49 -32.90
N ILE A 172 25.65 35.36 -32.25
CA ILE A 172 26.22 34.07 -32.62
C ILE A 172 25.30 33.38 -33.63
N LYS A 173 25.77 33.12 -34.83
CA LYS A 173 25.03 32.31 -35.81
C LYS A 173 25.15 30.84 -35.40
N VAL A 174 24.02 30.26 -34.98
CA VAL A 174 23.89 28.79 -34.79
C VAL A 174 23.62 28.20 -36.17
N ASN A 175 24.56 27.39 -36.65
CA ASN A 175 24.40 26.62 -37.90
C ASN A 175 23.66 25.31 -37.60
#